data_4ab5b262bdb115f695fc4747c40d8795
#
_entry.id   4ab5b262bdb115f695fc4747c40d8795
#
_cell.length_a   1.000
_cell.length_b   1.000
_cell.length_c   1.000
_cell.angle_alpha   90.00
_cell.angle_beta   90.00
_cell.angle_gamma   90.00
#
_symmetry.space_group_name_H-M   'P 1'
#
loop_
_entity.id
_entity.type
_entity.pdbx_description
1 polymer ?
#
loop_
_entity_poly.entity_id
_entity_poly.type
_entity_poly.pdbx_seq_one_letter_code
_entity_poly.pdbx_strand_id
1 'polypeptide(L)'
;MRKVLIILAVIAVVIVVGVYLLLANLNSLVAKVIEKEGSKVTQTSVTVSGVDIALREGRASIKGLRVANPEGFGAGDAFSLDDITVGIDIKSARENPIVIDEIRIQAPVVYAEVTKTGSSNIDELRKRAQASPAGSTGKRSEASGQAKRIRIKQFVLEKGKIDVDASALGIAKQTIALPEMRLSDVGGAGGAPPDEIAKVIMTALAQKAASEIAASEVNRAIEGRLGGSLKGDAKGLLEKIVK
;
A
#
# COMPACT_ATOMS: atom_id res chain seq x y z
N MET A 1 -4.80 -36.83 -41.01
CA MET A 1 -4.51 -35.39 -41.09
C MET A 1 -5.73 -34.55 -40.73
N ARG A 2 -6.93 -34.73 -41.35
CA ARG A 2 -8.13 -33.91 -41.01
C ARG A 2 -8.53 -33.90 -39.51
N LYS A 3 -8.48 -35.04 -38.81
CA LYS A 3 -8.85 -35.18 -37.41
C LYS A 3 -7.84 -34.41 -36.48
N VAL A 4 -6.54 -34.42 -36.81
CA VAL A 4 -5.50 -33.71 -36.06
C VAL A 4 -5.67 -32.19 -36.21
N LEU A 5 -6.01 -31.73 -37.42
CA LEU A 5 -6.29 -30.29 -37.65
C LEU A 5 -7.54 -29.79 -36.87
N ILE A 6 -8.58 -30.62 -36.79
CA ILE A 6 -9.79 -30.30 -36.02
C ILE A 6 -9.46 -30.21 -34.51
N ILE A 7 -8.68 -31.15 -33.98
CA ILE A 7 -8.24 -31.12 -32.57
C ILE A 7 -7.41 -29.87 -32.27
N LEU A 8 -6.46 -29.53 -33.13
CA LEU A 8 -5.65 -28.32 -32.97
C LEU A 8 -6.49 -27.04 -33.04
N ALA A 9 -7.47 -27.00 -33.95
CA ALA A 9 -8.38 -25.86 -34.03
C ALA A 9 -9.26 -25.72 -32.76
N VAL A 10 -9.76 -26.83 -32.22
CA VAL A 10 -10.53 -26.82 -30.95
C VAL A 10 -9.65 -26.34 -29.79
N ILE A 11 -8.42 -26.84 -29.68
CA ILE A 11 -7.48 -26.41 -28.65
C ILE A 11 -7.18 -24.89 -28.77
N ALA A 12 -6.95 -24.42 -30.00
CA ALA A 12 -6.73 -22.99 -30.24
C ALA A 12 -7.92 -22.13 -29.82
N VAL A 13 -9.15 -22.58 -30.15
CA VAL A 13 -10.38 -21.87 -29.73
C VAL A 13 -10.51 -21.87 -28.21
N VAL A 14 -10.28 -23.00 -27.52
CA VAL A 14 -10.33 -23.09 -26.05
C VAL A 14 -9.29 -22.16 -25.41
N ILE A 15 -8.08 -22.08 -25.96
CA ILE A 15 -7.05 -21.15 -25.46
C ILE A 15 -7.50 -19.69 -25.66
N VAL A 16 -8.00 -19.33 -26.83
CA VAL A 16 -8.46 -17.96 -27.13
C VAL A 16 -9.63 -17.57 -26.22
N VAL A 17 -10.61 -18.46 -26.04
CA VAL A 17 -11.75 -18.22 -25.13
C VAL A 17 -11.25 -18.12 -23.68
N GLY A 18 -10.36 -19.01 -23.26
CA GLY A 18 -9.76 -18.96 -21.91
C GLY A 18 -9.01 -17.65 -21.65
N VAL A 19 -8.19 -17.21 -22.58
CA VAL A 19 -7.49 -15.90 -22.49
C VAL A 19 -8.48 -14.74 -22.50
N TYR A 20 -9.50 -14.78 -23.35
CA TYR A 20 -10.54 -13.75 -23.38
C TYR A 20 -11.29 -13.65 -22.03
N LEU A 21 -11.68 -14.79 -21.45
CA LEU A 21 -12.37 -14.81 -20.14
C LEU A 21 -11.45 -14.32 -19.01
N LEU A 22 -10.17 -14.64 -19.03
CA LEU A 22 -9.20 -14.12 -18.06
C LEU A 22 -9.04 -12.61 -18.18
N LEU A 23 -8.90 -12.07 -19.40
CA LEU A 23 -8.79 -10.63 -19.63
C LEU A 23 -10.07 -9.88 -19.28
N ALA A 24 -11.23 -10.46 -19.58
CA ALA A 24 -12.53 -9.89 -19.26
C ALA A 24 -12.80 -9.80 -17.74
N ASN A 25 -12.19 -10.69 -16.95
CA ASN A 25 -12.35 -10.73 -15.50
C ASN A 25 -11.14 -10.21 -14.72
N LEU A 26 -10.14 -9.65 -15.41
CA LEU A 26 -8.86 -9.24 -14.81
C LEU A 26 -9.06 -8.25 -13.65
N ASN A 27 -9.91 -7.25 -13.83
CA ASN A 27 -10.20 -6.24 -12.81
C ASN A 27 -10.75 -6.90 -11.52
N SER A 28 -11.74 -7.76 -11.65
CA SER A 28 -12.33 -8.48 -10.51
C SER A 28 -11.35 -9.45 -9.85
N LEU A 29 -10.52 -10.12 -10.66
CA LEU A 29 -9.50 -11.03 -10.15
C LEU A 29 -8.46 -10.28 -9.30
N VAL A 30 -7.97 -9.17 -9.81
CA VAL A 30 -6.98 -8.33 -9.10
C VAL A 30 -7.59 -7.74 -7.83
N ALA A 31 -8.84 -7.24 -7.88
CA ALA A 31 -9.55 -6.77 -6.70
C ALA A 31 -9.59 -7.85 -5.59
N LYS A 32 -10.04 -9.07 -5.95
CA LYS A 32 -10.09 -10.20 -5.01
C LYS A 32 -8.72 -10.59 -4.44
N VAL A 33 -7.66 -10.50 -5.24
CA VAL A 33 -6.30 -10.76 -4.77
C VAL A 33 -5.86 -9.69 -3.76
N ILE A 34 -6.10 -8.40 -4.04
CA ILE A 34 -5.80 -7.31 -3.11
C ILE A 34 -6.54 -7.50 -1.79
N GLU A 35 -7.85 -7.76 -1.83
CA GLU A 35 -8.67 -7.98 -0.65
C GLU A 35 -8.21 -9.18 0.16
N LYS A 36 -7.99 -10.32 -0.50
CA LYS A 36 -7.60 -11.57 0.15
C LYS A 36 -6.20 -11.49 0.76
N GLU A 37 -5.20 -11.08 -0.02
CA GLU A 37 -3.83 -11.04 0.48
C GLU A 37 -3.61 -9.87 1.44
N GLY A 38 -4.25 -8.73 1.19
CA GLY A 38 -4.27 -7.60 2.11
C GLY A 38 -4.86 -7.99 3.47
N SER A 39 -6.03 -8.67 3.48
CA SER A 39 -6.66 -9.13 4.73
C SER A 39 -5.82 -10.16 5.47
N LYS A 40 -5.07 -11.02 4.78
CA LYS A 40 -4.13 -11.95 5.43
C LYS A 40 -2.96 -11.23 6.11
N VAL A 41 -2.41 -10.20 5.46
CA VAL A 41 -1.27 -9.45 6.00
C VAL A 41 -1.69 -8.62 7.19
N THR A 42 -2.79 -7.88 7.08
CA THR A 42 -3.28 -6.98 8.12
C THR A 42 -4.04 -7.70 9.25
N GLN A 43 -4.51 -8.93 8.98
CA GLN A 43 -5.43 -9.69 9.85
C GLN A 43 -6.68 -8.86 10.20
N THR A 44 -7.11 -8.01 9.25
CA THR A 44 -8.34 -7.23 9.28
C THR A 44 -9.00 -7.27 7.91
N SER A 45 -10.22 -6.75 7.79
CA SER A 45 -10.88 -6.66 6.48
C SER A 45 -10.17 -5.62 5.60
N VAL A 46 -9.78 -6.03 4.39
CA VAL A 46 -9.33 -5.13 3.33
C VAL A 46 -10.33 -5.22 2.19
N THR A 47 -10.80 -4.08 1.72
CA THR A 47 -11.78 -3.98 0.63
C THR A 47 -11.34 -2.95 -0.40
N VAL A 48 -11.76 -3.14 -1.65
CA VAL A 48 -11.61 -2.17 -2.73
C VAL A 48 -12.94 -1.94 -3.42
N SER A 49 -13.26 -0.70 -3.75
CA SER A 49 -14.50 -0.37 -4.49
C SER A 49 -14.43 -0.78 -5.96
N GLY A 50 -13.23 -0.85 -6.52
CA GLY A 50 -13.01 -1.29 -7.89
C GLY A 50 -11.56 -1.23 -8.32
N VAL A 51 -11.28 -1.99 -9.35
CA VAL A 51 -9.99 -2.00 -10.08
C VAL A 51 -10.31 -1.82 -11.55
N ASP A 52 -9.53 -0.99 -12.21
CA ASP A 52 -9.61 -0.76 -13.65
C ASP A 52 -8.21 -0.91 -14.26
N ILE A 53 -8.08 -1.80 -15.25
CA ILE A 53 -6.80 -2.13 -15.87
C ILE A 53 -6.93 -1.98 -17.38
N ALA A 54 -6.32 -0.94 -17.92
CA ALA A 54 -6.21 -0.65 -19.34
C ALA A 54 -4.86 -1.12 -19.87
N LEU A 55 -4.72 -2.42 -20.14
CA LEU A 55 -3.45 -3.06 -20.55
C LEU A 55 -2.82 -2.42 -21.78
N ARG A 56 -3.64 -2.00 -22.77
CA ARG A 56 -3.16 -1.37 -24.01
C ARG A 56 -2.57 0.02 -23.77
N GLU A 57 -3.04 0.70 -22.74
CA GLU A 57 -2.63 2.04 -22.35
C GLU A 57 -1.51 2.05 -21.31
N GLY A 58 -1.17 0.87 -20.76
CA GLY A 58 -0.23 0.75 -19.67
C GLY A 58 -0.72 1.41 -18.38
N ARG A 59 -2.04 1.45 -18.16
CA ARG A 59 -2.63 2.11 -16.98
C ARG A 59 -3.41 1.13 -16.13
N ALA A 60 -3.33 1.35 -14.84
CA ALA A 60 -4.19 0.68 -13.87
C ALA A 60 -4.63 1.66 -12.78
N SER A 61 -5.83 1.49 -12.26
CA SER A 61 -6.29 2.20 -11.07
C SER A 61 -6.98 1.27 -10.08
N ILE A 62 -6.83 1.60 -8.79
CA ILE A 62 -7.51 0.95 -7.67
C ILE A 62 -8.27 2.04 -6.95
N LYS A 63 -9.59 1.86 -6.80
CA LYS A 63 -10.48 2.85 -6.21
C LYS A 63 -11.01 2.39 -4.86
N GLY A 64 -11.08 3.32 -3.92
CA GLY A 64 -11.73 3.12 -2.62
C GLY A 64 -11.13 1.97 -1.82
N LEU A 65 -9.81 1.89 -1.72
CA LEU A 65 -9.14 0.93 -0.85
C LEU A 65 -9.40 1.32 0.62
N ARG A 66 -9.82 0.35 1.43
CA ARG A 66 -10.07 0.48 2.86
C ARG A 66 -9.43 -0.67 3.62
N VAL A 67 -8.89 -0.37 4.77
CA VAL A 67 -8.35 -1.34 5.73
C VAL A 67 -9.06 -1.11 7.05
N ALA A 68 -9.82 -2.08 7.52
CA ALA A 68 -10.57 -1.96 8.76
C ALA A 68 -9.64 -1.91 9.99
N ASN A 69 -10.13 -1.30 11.08
CA ASN A 69 -9.45 -1.33 12.36
C ASN A 69 -9.27 -2.75 12.88
N PRO A 70 -8.15 -3.03 13.59
CA PRO A 70 -7.99 -4.28 14.30
C PRO A 70 -8.96 -4.38 15.48
N GLU A 71 -9.24 -5.61 15.92
CA GLU A 71 -10.04 -5.84 17.12
C GLU A 71 -9.47 -5.11 18.34
N GLY A 72 -10.37 -4.56 19.17
CA GLY A 72 -10.02 -3.78 20.36
C GLY A 72 -9.96 -2.27 20.14
N PHE A 73 -10.16 -1.81 18.90
CA PHE A 73 -10.29 -0.40 18.54
C PHE A 73 -11.69 -0.09 18.00
N GLY A 74 -11.98 1.19 17.80
CA GLY A 74 -13.28 1.64 17.34
C GLY A 74 -13.69 1.04 16.00
N ALA A 75 -15.01 0.96 15.76
CA ALA A 75 -15.54 0.54 14.47
C ALA A 75 -15.14 1.55 13.38
N GLY A 76 -14.69 1.05 12.24
CA GLY A 76 -14.30 1.87 11.09
C GLY A 76 -13.00 1.40 10.46
N ASP A 77 -12.41 2.27 9.65
CA ASP A 77 -11.18 1.99 8.95
C ASP A 77 -9.97 2.51 9.75
N ALA A 78 -8.85 1.81 9.68
CA ALA A 78 -7.55 2.33 10.11
C ALA A 78 -6.85 3.09 8.97
N PHE A 79 -7.19 2.72 7.73
CA PHE A 79 -6.66 3.36 6.55
C PHE A 79 -7.68 3.35 5.43
N SER A 80 -7.74 4.43 4.66
CA SER A 80 -8.49 4.50 3.41
C SER A 80 -7.79 5.38 2.39
N LEU A 81 -8.12 5.21 1.12
CA LEU A 81 -7.74 6.13 0.04
C LEU A 81 -8.79 6.11 -1.05
N ASP A 82 -8.87 7.21 -1.81
CA ASP A 82 -9.84 7.34 -2.88
C ASP A 82 -9.38 6.62 -4.16
N ASP A 83 -8.14 6.87 -4.58
CA ASP A 83 -7.61 6.32 -5.84
C ASP A 83 -6.09 6.13 -5.79
N ILE A 84 -5.63 5.02 -6.38
CA ILE A 84 -4.24 4.81 -6.79
C ILE A 84 -4.23 4.63 -8.29
N THR A 85 -3.53 5.48 -9.01
CA THR A 85 -3.29 5.33 -10.45
C THR A 85 -1.83 4.96 -10.69
N VAL A 86 -1.62 3.99 -11.56
CA VAL A 86 -0.30 3.52 -11.99
C VAL A 86 -0.21 3.60 -13.50
N GLY A 87 0.80 4.31 -14.01
CA GLY A 87 1.17 4.33 -15.42
C GLY A 87 2.47 3.56 -15.64
N ILE A 88 2.48 2.62 -16.59
CA ILE A 88 3.63 1.77 -16.89
C ILE A 88 4.05 2.00 -18.34
N ASP A 89 5.33 2.20 -18.59
CA ASP A 89 5.87 2.14 -19.95
C ASP A 89 5.77 0.71 -20.49
N ILE A 90 4.80 0.51 -21.39
CA ILE A 90 4.50 -0.83 -21.96
C ILE A 90 5.72 -1.45 -22.63
N LYS A 91 6.60 -0.63 -23.25
CA LYS A 91 7.81 -1.13 -23.91
C LYS A 91 8.75 -1.78 -22.90
N SER A 92 8.87 -1.17 -21.71
CA SER A 92 9.73 -1.66 -20.64
C SER A 92 9.17 -2.89 -19.92
N ALA A 93 7.91 -3.24 -20.10
CA ALA A 93 7.27 -4.36 -19.36
C ALA A 93 7.97 -5.73 -19.56
N ARG A 94 8.69 -5.88 -20.68
CA ARG A 94 9.50 -7.07 -20.99
C ARG A 94 10.99 -6.88 -20.71
N GLU A 95 11.39 -5.68 -20.34
CA GLU A 95 12.79 -5.30 -20.08
C GLU A 95 13.14 -5.42 -18.59
N ASN A 96 14.36 -5.06 -18.26
CA ASN A 96 14.84 -4.94 -16.89
C ASN A 96 15.76 -3.71 -16.79
N PRO A 97 15.33 -2.63 -16.13
CA PRO A 97 14.17 -2.55 -15.25
C PRO A 97 12.83 -2.37 -15.98
N ILE A 98 11.73 -2.78 -15.31
CA ILE A 98 10.39 -2.34 -15.67
C ILE A 98 10.25 -0.87 -15.25
N VAL A 99 9.83 -0.01 -16.17
CA VAL A 99 9.67 1.42 -15.90
C VAL A 99 8.21 1.74 -15.61
N ILE A 100 7.96 2.29 -14.44
CA ILE A 100 6.70 2.89 -14.03
C ILE A 100 6.83 4.39 -14.25
N ASP A 101 6.01 4.96 -15.14
CA ASP A 101 6.04 6.38 -15.46
C ASP A 101 5.54 7.21 -14.27
N GLU A 102 4.44 6.79 -13.66
CA GLU A 102 3.85 7.47 -12.52
C GLU A 102 3.11 6.50 -11.59
N ILE A 103 3.24 6.73 -10.28
CA ILE A 103 2.32 6.25 -9.26
C ILE A 103 1.73 7.47 -8.58
N ARG A 104 0.39 7.62 -8.64
CA ARG A 104 -0.33 8.71 -7.98
C ARG A 104 -1.32 8.13 -6.97
N ILE A 105 -1.23 8.61 -5.72
CA ILE A 105 -2.13 8.24 -4.63
C ILE A 105 -2.92 9.49 -4.23
N GLN A 106 -4.25 9.39 -4.26
CA GLN A 106 -5.15 10.50 -3.94
C GLN A 106 -5.88 10.26 -2.63
N ALA A 107 -5.92 11.32 -1.83
CA ALA A 107 -6.66 11.44 -0.57
C ALA A 107 -6.47 10.23 0.37
N PRO A 108 -5.22 9.78 0.64
CA PRO A 108 -5.01 8.77 1.66
C PRO A 108 -5.34 9.34 3.03
N VAL A 109 -6.08 8.57 3.82
CA VAL A 109 -6.46 8.90 5.19
C VAL A 109 -5.94 7.81 6.12
N VAL A 110 -5.16 8.21 7.12
CA VAL A 110 -4.77 7.35 8.24
C VAL A 110 -5.63 7.73 9.44
N TYR A 111 -6.36 6.78 10.01
CA TYR A 111 -7.14 6.96 11.22
C TYR A 111 -6.36 6.38 12.39
N ALA A 112 -5.71 7.25 13.15
CA ALA A 112 -4.89 6.85 14.29
C ALA A 112 -5.74 6.97 15.58
N GLU A 113 -6.07 5.85 16.18
CA GLU A 113 -6.78 5.79 17.47
C GLU A 113 -5.77 5.43 18.57
N VAL A 114 -5.79 6.19 19.67
CA VAL A 114 -4.92 5.98 20.84
C VAL A 114 -5.77 5.60 22.04
N THR A 115 -5.46 4.47 22.66
CA THR A 115 -6.12 3.96 23.87
C THR A 115 -5.63 4.67 25.14
N LYS A 116 -6.33 4.44 26.26
CA LYS A 116 -5.91 4.94 27.60
C LYS A 116 -4.50 4.46 28.02
N THR A 117 -4.06 3.35 27.52
CA THR A 117 -2.74 2.78 27.80
C THR A 117 -1.65 3.30 26.86
N GLY A 118 -1.99 4.15 25.90
CA GLY A 118 -1.05 4.68 24.91
C GLY A 118 -0.80 3.77 23.70
N SER A 119 -1.49 2.63 23.61
CA SER A 119 -1.42 1.76 22.44
C SER A 119 -2.18 2.37 21.26
N SER A 120 -1.75 2.13 20.01
CA SER A 120 -2.47 2.61 18.84
C SER A 120 -2.87 1.45 17.90
N ASN A 121 -3.99 1.67 17.17
CA ASN A 121 -4.45 0.75 16.14
C ASN A 121 -3.40 0.56 15.02
N ILE A 122 -2.67 1.61 14.69
CA ILE A 122 -1.62 1.57 13.66
C ILE A 122 -0.45 0.69 14.10
N ASP A 123 -0.05 0.77 15.39
CA ASP A 123 0.96 -0.12 15.94
C ASP A 123 0.53 -1.58 15.94
N GLU A 124 -0.74 -1.83 16.23
CA GLU A 124 -1.29 -3.18 16.22
C GLU A 124 -1.30 -3.74 14.79
N LEU A 125 -1.74 -2.97 13.80
CA LEU A 125 -1.68 -3.36 12.39
C LEU A 125 -0.24 -3.66 11.94
N ARG A 126 0.71 -2.82 12.35
CA ARG A 126 2.12 -3.04 12.05
C ARG A 126 2.64 -4.35 12.64
N LYS A 127 2.33 -4.64 13.90
CA LYS A 127 2.70 -5.91 14.55
C LYS A 127 2.12 -7.11 13.80
N ARG A 128 0.84 -7.05 13.41
CA ARG A 128 0.18 -8.09 12.64
C ARG A 128 0.83 -8.30 11.27
N ALA A 129 1.12 -7.22 10.56
CA ALA A 129 1.80 -7.28 9.28
C ALA A 129 3.20 -7.90 9.38
N GLN A 130 3.97 -7.57 10.42
CA GLN A 130 5.29 -8.15 10.66
C GLN A 130 5.21 -9.63 11.07
N ALA A 131 4.19 -10.03 11.82
CA ALA A 131 3.98 -11.42 12.24
C ALA A 131 3.39 -12.31 11.13
N SER A 132 2.83 -11.70 10.07
CA SER A 132 2.24 -12.43 8.95
C SER A 132 3.31 -13.12 8.11
N PRO A 133 3.16 -14.43 7.81
CA PRO A 133 4.06 -15.12 6.87
C PRO A 133 4.08 -14.47 5.47
N ALA A 134 3.00 -13.79 5.09
CA ALA A 134 2.91 -13.03 3.84
C ALA A 134 3.63 -11.68 3.91
N GLY A 135 3.80 -11.10 5.11
CA GLY A 135 4.58 -9.87 5.34
C GLY A 135 6.09 -10.12 5.37
N SER A 136 6.51 -11.35 5.58
CA SER A 136 7.91 -11.74 5.43
C SER A 136 8.23 -11.95 3.95
N THR A 137 8.46 -10.88 3.20
CA THR A 137 8.94 -10.87 1.82
C THR A 137 10.36 -11.46 1.67
N GLY A 138 10.71 -12.44 2.50
CA GLY A 138 12.03 -13.05 2.55
C GLY A 138 12.16 -14.43 1.92
N LYS A 139 11.10 -15.06 1.41
CA LYS A 139 11.26 -16.24 0.55
C LYS A 139 11.30 -15.81 -0.91
N ARG A 140 12.51 -15.44 -1.33
CA ARG A 140 12.93 -15.46 -2.72
C ARG A 140 12.41 -16.74 -3.37
N SER A 141 11.39 -16.61 -4.22
CA SER A 141 11.16 -17.66 -5.22
C SER A 141 12.42 -17.69 -6.07
N GLU A 142 13.25 -18.70 -5.89
CA GLU A 142 14.32 -19.08 -6.82
C GLU A 142 13.68 -19.62 -8.11
N ALA A 143 12.93 -18.75 -8.79
CA ALA A 143 12.69 -18.92 -10.21
C ALA A 143 13.98 -18.43 -10.88
N SER A 144 14.67 -19.31 -11.58
CA SER A 144 15.90 -19.11 -12.32
C SER A 144 15.73 -18.04 -13.42
N GLY A 145 15.76 -16.77 -13.02
CA GLY A 145 15.71 -15.60 -13.87
C GLY A 145 16.26 -14.42 -13.08
N GLN A 146 16.93 -13.47 -13.75
CA GLN A 146 17.36 -12.23 -13.12
C GLN A 146 16.17 -11.57 -12.42
N ALA A 147 16.32 -11.28 -11.11
CA ALA A 147 15.27 -10.62 -10.33
C ALA A 147 14.82 -9.35 -11.05
N LYS A 148 13.52 -9.22 -11.29
CA LYS A 148 12.93 -8.04 -11.95
C LYS A 148 13.22 -6.81 -11.09
N ARG A 149 13.73 -5.78 -11.73
CA ARG A 149 14.00 -4.47 -11.14
C ARG A 149 12.91 -3.49 -11.59
N ILE A 150 12.62 -2.51 -10.77
CA ILE A 150 11.60 -1.49 -11.01
C ILE A 150 12.25 -0.11 -10.90
N ARG A 151 11.91 0.75 -11.82
CA ARG A 151 12.19 2.19 -11.77
C ARG A 151 10.88 2.94 -11.79
N ILE A 152 10.64 3.82 -10.80
CA ILE A 152 9.48 4.71 -10.78
C ILE A 152 9.98 6.11 -11.11
N LYS A 153 9.56 6.66 -12.27
CA LYS A 153 9.95 8.01 -12.68
C LYS A 153 9.35 9.06 -11.76
N GLN A 154 8.08 8.88 -11.37
CA GLN A 154 7.37 9.81 -10.51
C GLN A 154 6.44 9.09 -9.55
N PHE A 155 6.58 9.37 -8.24
CA PHE A 155 5.63 8.98 -7.21
C PHE A 155 5.03 10.25 -6.61
N VAL A 156 3.70 10.32 -6.55
CA VAL A 156 2.96 11.49 -6.08
C VAL A 156 1.91 11.05 -5.08
N LEU A 157 1.89 11.69 -3.91
CA LEU A 157 0.84 11.56 -2.91
C LEU A 157 0.20 12.93 -2.71
N GLU A 158 -1.11 13.01 -2.88
CA GLU A 158 -1.87 14.26 -2.82
C GLU A 158 -3.02 14.18 -1.83
N LYS A 159 -3.35 15.32 -1.21
CA LYS A 159 -4.53 15.50 -0.33
C LYS A 159 -4.60 14.48 0.82
N GLY A 160 -3.46 14.02 1.30
CA GLY A 160 -3.39 13.08 2.43
C GLY A 160 -3.78 13.76 3.73
N LYS A 161 -4.27 12.97 4.69
CA LYS A 161 -4.53 13.42 6.06
C LYS A 161 -4.34 12.29 7.08
N ILE A 162 -4.13 12.70 8.32
CA ILE A 162 -4.11 11.81 9.48
C ILE A 162 -5.22 12.30 10.42
N ASP A 163 -6.23 11.48 10.65
CA ASP A 163 -7.27 11.72 11.63
C ASP A 163 -6.86 11.04 12.94
N VAL A 164 -6.59 11.82 13.98
CA VAL A 164 -6.13 11.32 15.28
C VAL A 164 -7.30 11.34 16.26
N ASP A 165 -7.61 10.18 16.83
CA ASP A 165 -8.57 10.03 17.92
C ASP A 165 -7.83 9.63 19.21
N ALA A 166 -7.60 10.60 20.08
CA ALA A 166 -7.05 10.40 21.41
C ALA A 166 -8.09 10.75 22.50
N SER A 167 -9.39 10.61 22.19
CA SER A 167 -10.49 10.91 23.11
C SER A 167 -10.44 10.07 24.39
N ALA A 168 -9.90 8.86 24.32
CA ALA A 168 -9.63 8.02 25.49
C ALA A 168 -8.67 8.66 26.51
N LEU A 169 -7.82 9.60 26.07
CA LEU A 169 -6.92 10.40 26.90
C LEU A 169 -7.51 11.78 27.25
N GLY A 170 -8.77 12.05 26.87
CA GLY A 170 -9.42 13.34 27.05
C GLY A 170 -8.93 14.43 26.08
N ILE A 171 -8.35 14.02 24.95
CA ILE A 171 -7.88 14.92 23.89
C ILE A 171 -8.91 14.87 22.76
N ALA A 172 -9.34 16.03 22.27
CA ALA A 172 -10.30 16.12 21.18
C ALA A 172 -9.71 15.53 19.89
N LYS A 173 -10.59 14.94 19.06
CA LYS A 173 -10.20 14.46 17.72
C LYS A 173 -9.61 15.59 16.90
N GLN A 174 -8.55 15.28 16.17
CA GLN A 174 -7.88 16.26 15.32
C GLN A 174 -7.52 15.65 13.97
N THR A 175 -7.54 16.50 12.95
CA THR A 175 -7.11 16.15 11.60
C THR A 175 -5.81 16.91 11.28
N ILE A 176 -4.79 16.18 10.88
CA ILE A 176 -3.50 16.69 10.45
C ILE A 176 -3.41 16.51 8.93
N ALA A 177 -3.27 17.60 8.19
CA ALA A 177 -3.06 17.51 6.75
C ALA A 177 -1.66 16.96 6.45
N LEU A 178 -1.58 16.02 5.50
CA LEU A 178 -0.31 15.61 4.91
C LEU A 178 -0.08 16.44 3.64
N PRO A 179 0.95 17.27 3.61
CA PRO A 179 1.30 18.00 2.40
C PRO A 179 1.61 17.05 1.25
N GLU A 180 1.43 17.55 0.05
CA GLU A 180 1.80 16.82 -1.15
C GLU A 180 3.26 16.32 -1.06
N MET A 181 3.46 15.07 -1.44
CA MET A 181 4.78 14.46 -1.50
C MET A 181 5.06 14.00 -2.93
N ARG A 182 6.23 14.37 -3.44
CA ARG A 182 6.73 13.92 -4.75
C ARG A 182 8.11 13.28 -4.56
N LEU A 183 8.26 12.07 -5.11
CA LEU A 183 9.56 11.41 -5.24
C LEU A 183 9.81 11.20 -6.74
N SER A 184 11.02 11.50 -7.16
CA SER A 184 11.43 11.32 -8.56
C SER A 184 12.52 10.27 -8.64
N ASP A 185 12.49 9.48 -9.72
CA ASP A 185 13.52 8.51 -10.08
C ASP A 185 13.82 7.48 -8.96
N VAL A 186 12.75 6.94 -8.36
CA VAL A 186 12.87 5.91 -7.31
C VAL A 186 13.40 4.63 -7.94
N GLY A 187 14.53 4.12 -7.42
CA GLY A 187 15.26 2.99 -7.96
C GLY A 187 16.36 3.37 -8.96
N GLY A 188 16.45 4.66 -9.36
CA GLY A 188 17.49 5.14 -10.27
C GLY A 188 17.43 4.53 -11.68
N ALA A 189 18.38 4.88 -12.53
CA ALA A 189 18.40 4.47 -13.92
C ALA A 189 18.44 2.93 -14.12
N GLY A 190 19.12 2.19 -13.23
CA GLY A 190 19.20 0.73 -13.26
C GLY A 190 18.02 0.02 -12.60
N GLY A 191 17.05 0.75 -12.07
CA GLY A 191 15.99 0.22 -11.24
C GLY A 191 16.50 -0.34 -9.91
N ALA A 192 15.58 -0.74 -9.03
CA ALA A 192 15.86 -1.44 -7.77
C ALA A 192 14.90 -2.62 -7.58
N PRO A 193 15.21 -3.59 -6.71
CA PRO A 193 14.26 -4.64 -6.33
C PRO A 193 12.99 -4.04 -5.75
N PRO A 194 11.81 -4.71 -5.91
CA PRO A 194 10.52 -4.20 -5.43
C PRO A 194 10.48 -3.87 -3.93
N ASP A 195 11.14 -4.66 -3.11
CA ASP A 195 11.26 -4.46 -1.66
C ASP A 195 12.06 -3.20 -1.31
N GLU A 196 13.11 -2.92 -2.06
CA GLU A 196 13.91 -1.70 -1.90
C GLU A 196 13.13 -0.44 -2.30
N ILE A 197 12.39 -0.51 -3.42
CA ILE A 197 11.44 0.53 -3.84
C ILE A 197 10.40 0.80 -2.75
N ALA A 198 9.77 -0.27 -2.24
CA ALA A 198 8.79 -0.14 -1.16
C ALA A 198 9.40 0.50 0.09
N LYS A 199 10.61 0.09 0.48
CA LYS A 199 11.33 0.66 1.63
C LYS A 199 11.61 2.17 1.45
N VAL A 200 12.05 2.60 0.28
CA VAL A 200 12.32 4.03 -0.01
C VAL A 200 11.02 4.84 0.14
N ILE A 201 9.93 4.39 -0.49
CA ILE A 201 8.63 5.08 -0.45
C ILE A 201 8.11 5.12 0.99
N MET A 202 8.09 3.98 1.69
CA MET A 202 7.58 3.90 3.06
C MET A 202 8.40 4.75 4.03
N THR A 203 9.72 4.81 3.88
CA THR A 203 10.58 5.67 4.68
C THR A 203 10.25 7.14 4.46
N ALA A 204 10.10 7.57 3.21
CA ALA A 204 9.75 8.95 2.90
C ALA A 204 8.36 9.33 3.44
N LEU A 205 7.36 8.44 3.30
CA LEU A 205 6.01 8.62 3.85
C LEU A 205 6.04 8.72 5.37
N ALA A 206 6.75 7.81 6.04
CA ALA A 206 6.87 7.80 7.49
C ALA A 206 7.55 9.06 8.01
N GLN A 207 8.64 9.50 7.40
CA GLN A 207 9.33 10.75 7.76
C GLN A 207 8.42 11.96 7.61
N LYS A 208 7.67 12.03 6.50
CA LYS A 208 6.73 13.12 6.25
C LYS A 208 5.61 13.15 7.29
N ALA A 209 4.94 12.01 7.50
CA ALA A 209 3.90 11.87 8.52
C ALA A 209 4.42 12.23 9.91
N ALA A 210 5.61 11.74 10.27
CA ALA A 210 6.26 12.02 11.53
C ALA A 210 6.52 13.52 11.76
N SER A 211 7.02 14.23 10.74
CA SER A 211 7.26 15.66 10.84
C SER A 211 5.98 16.45 11.06
N GLU A 212 4.90 16.10 10.38
CA GLU A 212 3.60 16.76 10.52
C GLU A 212 2.96 16.49 11.90
N ILE A 213 3.03 15.24 12.39
CA ILE A 213 2.56 14.88 13.73
C ILE A 213 3.37 15.64 14.79
N ALA A 214 4.69 15.65 14.69
CA ALA A 214 5.56 16.34 15.66
C ALA A 214 5.32 17.86 15.71
N ALA A 215 4.97 18.46 14.59
CA ALA A 215 4.63 19.88 14.51
C ALA A 215 3.21 20.18 15.05
N SER A 216 2.34 19.17 15.21
CA SER A 216 0.95 19.35 15.62
C SER A 216 0.80 19.61 17.11
N GLU A 217 -0.32 20.26 17.49
CA GLU A 217 -0.70 20.43 18.91
C GLU A 217 -1.09 19.10 19.57
N VAL A 218 -1.52 18.11 18.78
CA VAL A 218 -1.84 16.75 19.24
C VAL A 218 -0.66 16.12 19.96
N ASN A 219 0.52 16.20 19.37
CA ASN A 219 1.72 15.63 19.98
C ASN A 219 2.00 16.24 21.36
N ARG A 220 1.92 17.58 21.45
CA ARG A 220 2.10 18.29 22.72
C ARG A 220 1.06 17.90 23.76
N ALA A 221 -0.19 17.72 23.35
CA ALA A 221 -1.28 17.33 24.26
C ALA A 221 -1.12 15.87 24.74
N ILE A 222 -0.71 14.95 23.87
CA ILE A 222 -0.44 13.55 24.23
C ILE A 222 0.74 13.45 25.19
N GLU A 223 1.85 14.14 24.89
CA GLU A 223 3.03 14.17 25.76
C GLU A 223 2.71 14.74 27.14
N GLY A 224 1.89 15.80 27.21
CA GLY A 224 1.47 16.42 28.47
C GLY A 224 0.56 15.52 29.33
N ARG A 225 -0.23 14.62 28.74
CA ARG A 225 -1.17 13.74 29.44
C ARG A 225 -0.53 12.43 29.90
N LEU A 226 0.37 11.86 29.11
CA LEU A 226 1.02 10.59 29.41
C LEU A 226 2.33 10.75 30.23
N GLY A 227 2.66 12.03 30.59
CA GLY A 227 3.77 12.37 31.49
C GLY A 227 5.08 11.73 31.10
N GLY A 228 6.02 12.43 30.48
CA GLY A 228 7.44 12.06 30.31
C GLY A 228 7.84 10.64 29.88
N SER A 229 6.97 9.66 30.12
CA SER A 229 7.20 8.24 29.82
C SER A 229 7.21 7.94 28.32
N LEU A 230 6.55 8.77 27.51
CA LEU A 230 6.48 8.60 26.04
C LEU A 230 7.54 9.41 25.30
N LYS A 231 8.41 10.17 25.97
CA LYS A 231 9.57 10.81 25.28
C LYS A 231 10.48 9.80 24.56
N GLY A 232 10.45 8.53 25.02
CA GLY A 232 11.08 7.40 24.33
C GLY A 232 10.22 6.81 23.22
N ASP A 233 8.89 6.73 23.40
CA ASP A 233 8.03 5.92 22.55
C ASP A 233 7.51 6.66 21.32
N ALA A 234 7.16 7.95 21.39
CA ALA A 234 6.81 8.70 20.17
C ALA A 234 8.04 8.88 19.26
N LYS A 235 9.21 9.15 19.83
CA LYS A 235 10.48 9.15 19.10
C LYS A 235 10.90 7.73 18.69
N GLY A 236 10.66 6.74 19.55
CA GLY A 236 10.88 5.34 19.27
C GLY A 236 9.88 4.74 18.26
N LEU A 237 8.64 5.24 18.19
CA LEU A 237 7.68 4.94 17.14
C LEU A 237 8.17 5.48 15.79
N LEU A 238 8.69 6.70 15.77
CA LEU A 238 9.23 7.32 14.57
C LEU A 238 10.54 6.64 14.12
N GLU A 239 11.44 6.31 15.04
CA GLU A 239 12.68 5.56 14.74
C GLU A 239 12.39 4.10 14.33
N LYS A 240 11.33 3.47 14.85
CA LYS A 240 10.94 2.11 14.48
C LYS A 240 10.18 2.02 13.16
N ILE A 241 9.56 3.10 12.69
CA ILE A 241 8.94 3.19 11.36
C ILE A 241 10.01 3.37 10.27
N VAL A 242 11.17 3.94 10.63
CA VAL A 242 12.28 4.26 9.71
C VAL A 242 13.33 3.12 9.62
N LYS A 243 13.30 2.14 10.53
CA LYS A 243 14.12 0.92 10.46
C LYS A 243 13.33 -0.26 9.90
#